data_81756416f08ac1be8bf0ac5ebe84de62
#
_entry.id   81756416f08ac1be8bf0ac5ebe84de62
#
_cell.length_a   1.000
_cell.length_b   1.000
_cell.length_c   1.000
_cell.angle_alpha   90.00
_cell.angle_beta   90.00
_cell.angle_gamma   90.00
#
_symmetry.space_group_name_H-M   'P 1'
#
loop_
_entity.id
_entity.type
_entity.pdbx_description
1 polymer ?
#
loop_
_entity_poly.entity_id
_entity_poly.type
_entity_poly.pdbx_seq_one_letter_code
_entity_poly.pdbx_strand_id
1 'polypeptide(L)'
;MTVSELIYCFYEVVATLVVITISTPIFSAVILPIGILYYAVQRFYVATSRQLKRLESVSRSPIYSHFGESIQGAQTIRAYSVQDRFIGESEARVDFNQVCYFPSIIANRWLAVRLEMVGNLIILFAALFAVMGRETMNPGLVGLSVSYALQITQTLNWLVRMTSDVETNIVAVERIKEYGETKQEAPWELQNSTLPRDWPEQGRVEFQDFQVRYREGLDLVLKGISFTVEGGEKV
;
A
#
# COMPACT_ATOMS: atom_id res chain seq x y z
N MET A 1 -13.99 3.92 -1.30
CA MET A 1 -14.18 3.66 -2.73
C MET A 1 -13.52 2.35 -3.15
N THR A 2 -12.22 2.17 -3.05
CA THR A 2 -11.49 0.98 -3.51
C THR A 2 -11.97 -0.36 -2.94
N VAL A 3 -12.30 -0.43 -1.65
CA VAL A 3 -12.80 -1.67 -1.02
C VAL A 3 -14.18 -2.05 -1.53
N SER A 4 -15.09 -1.08 -1.70
CA SER A 4 -16.43 -1.34 -2.23
C SER A 4 -16.37 -1.87 -3.67
N GLU A 5 -15.50 -1.31 -4.49
CA GLU A 5 -15.30 -1.77 -5.86
C GLU A 5 -14.64 -3.15 -5.94
N LEU A 6 -13.68 -3.44 -5.05
CA LEU A 6 -13.12 -4.78 -4.92
C LEU A 6 -14.20 -5.83 -4.63
N ILE A 7 -15.08 -5.54 -3.65
CA ILE A 7 -16.16 -6.42 -3.26
C ILE A 7 -17.15 -6.60 -4.42
N TYR A 8 -17.51 -5.52 -5.09
CA TYR A 8 -18.38 -5.57 -6.26
C TYR A 8 -17.81 -6.45 -7.38
N CYS A 9 -16.56 -6.22 -7.78
CA CYS A 9 -15.89 -7.03 -8.80
C CYS A 9 -15.78 -8.51 -8.40
N PHE A 10 -15.51 -8.78 -7.12
CA PHE A 10 -15.46 -10.15 -6.63
C PHE A 10 -16.82 -10.86 -6.78
N TYR A 11 -17.92 -10.22 -6.36
CA TYR A 11 -19.25 -10.79 -6.52
C TYR A 11 -19.64 -10.95 -8.00
N GLU A 12 -19.26 -10.01 -8.86
CA GLU A 12 -19.52 -10.08 -10.29
C GLU A 12 -18.80 -11.28 -10.94
N VAL A 13 -17.54 -11.51 -10.59
CA VAL A 13 -16.78 -12.70 -11.05
C VAL A 13 -17.45 -13.99 -10.56
N VAL A 14 -17.81 -14.06 -9.27
CA VAL A 14 -18.47 -15.23 -8.72
C VAL A 14 -19.82 -15.48 -9.41
N ALA A 15 -20.64 -14.45 -9.58
CA ALA A 15 -21.94 -14.55 -10.26
C ALA A 15 -21.78 -15.05 -11.70
N THR A 16 -20.80 -14.52 -12.44
CA THR A 16 -20.51 -14.96 -13.81
C THR A 16 -20.11 -16.43 -13.86
N LEU A 17 -19.22 -16.88 -12.97
CA LEU A 17 -18.81 -18.29 -12.90
C LEU A 17 -19.98 -19.20 -12.53
N VAL A 18 -20.84 -18.78 -11.63
CA VAL A 18 -22.07 -19.53 -11.25
C VAL A 18 -23.00 -19.67 -12.44
N VAL A 19 -23.28 -18.58 -13.16
CA VAL A 19 -24.16 -18.61 -14.36
C VAL A 19 -23.59 -19.55 -15.42
N ILE A 20 -22.28 -19.48 -15.72
CA ILE A 20 -21.64 -20.34 -16.69
C ILE A 20 -21.72 -21.83 -16.23
N THR A 21 -21.49 -22.09 -14.94
CA THR A 21 -21.52 -23.47 -14.39
C THR A 21 -22.93 -24.06 -14.42
N ILE A 22 -23.97 -23.26 -14.12
CA ILE A 22 -25.36 -23.72 -14.21
C ILE A 22 -25.73 -24.01 -15.66
N SER A 23 -25.29 -23.18 -16.61
CA SER A 23 -25.55 -23.37 -18.04
C SER A 23 -24.80 -24.56 -18.62
N THR A 24 -23.57 -24.78 -18.20
CA THR A 24 -22.68 -25.84 -18.68
C THR A 24 -21.95 -26.52 -17.53
N PRO A 25 -22.53 -27.58 -16.90
CA PRO A 25 -21.92 -28.21 -15.70
C PRO A 25 -20.51 -28.78 -15.93
N ILE A 26 -20.19 -29.21 -17.16
CA ILE A 26 -18.86 -29.70 -17.52
C ILE A 26 -17.79 -28.59 -17.41
N PHE A 27 -18.19 -27.33 -17.52
CA PHE A 27 -17.29 -26.20 -17.38
C PHE A 27 -16.65 -26.10 -15.97
N SER A 28 -17.29 -26.66 -14.96
CA SER A 28 -16.75 -26.69 -13.58
C SER A 28 -15.36 -27.38 -13.52
N ALA A 29 -15.11 -28.37 -14.36
CA ALA A 29 -13.80 -29.03 -14.43
C ALA A 29 -12.68 -28.12 -14.94
N VAL A 30 -13.04 -27.09 -15.75
CA VAL A 30 -12.08 -26.15 -16.33
C VAL A 30 -11.86 -24.94 -15.40
N ILE A 31 -12.80 -24.62 -14.53
CA ILE A 31 -12.67 -23.50 -13.57
C ILE A 31 -11.45 -23.70 -12.67
N LEU A 32 -11.21 -24.92 -12.18
CA LEU A 32 -10.09 -25.20 -11.27
C LEU A 32 -8.71 -24.89 -11.88
N PRO A 33 -8.32 -25.42 -13.06
CA PRO A 33 -7.02 -25.10 -13.64
C PRO A 33 -6.89 -23.62 -14.04
N ILE A 34 -7.97 -23.01 -14.53
CA ILE A 34 -7.99 -21.58 -14.87
C ILE A 34 -7.86 -20.73 -13.60
N GLY A 35 -8.54 -21.10 -12.53
CA GLY A 35 -8.44 -20.42 -11.23
C GLY A 35 -7.03 -20.48 -10.63
N ILE A 36 -6.35 -21.62 -10.75
CA ILE A 36 -4.95 -21.77 -10.32
C ILE A 36 -4.04 -20.88 -11.16
N LEU A 37 -4.21 -20.87 -12.48
CA LEU A 37 -3.45 -20.00 -13.39
C LEU A 37 -3.65 -18.52 -13.06
N TYR A 38 -4.90 -18.11 -12.85
CA TYR A 38 -5.25 -16.74 -12.45
C TYR A 38 -4.57 -16.37 -11.13
N TYR A 39 -4.67 -17.23 -10.11
CA TYR A 39 -4.06 -16.99 -8.79
C TYR A 39 -2.53 -16.87 -8.89
N ALA A 40 -1.88 -17.70 -9.69
CA ALA A 40 -0.42 -17.61 -9.91
C ALA A 40 -0.02 -16.28 -10.55
N VAL A 41 -0.74 -15.85 -11.60
CA VAL A 41 -0.51 -14.55 -12.27
C VAL A 41 -0.73 -13.39 -11.31
N GLN A 42 -1.83 -13.42 -10.56
CA GLN A 42 -2.16 -12.39 -9.57
C GLN A 42 -1.09 -12.29 -8.48
N ARG A 43 -0.70 -13.40 -7.89
CA ARG A 43 0.30 -13.42 -6.81
C ARG A 43 1.64 -12.86 -7.27
N PHE A 44 2.09 -13.24 -8.46
CA PHE A 44 3.32 -12.74 -9.04
C PHE A 44 3.24 -11.22 -9.29
N TYR A 45 2.14 -10.75 -9.90
CA TYR A 45 1.96 -9.34 -10.21
C TYR A 45 1.89 -8.47 -8.93
N VAL A 46 1.08 -8.84 -7.95
CA VAL A 46 0.90 -8.06 -6.72
C VAL A 46 2.22 -7.91 -5.96
N ALA A 47 2.99 -9.00 -5.83
CA ALA A 47 4.30 -8.95 -5.18
C ALA A 47 5.28 -8.01 -5.90
N THR A 48 5.31 -8.05 -7.24
CA THR A 48 6.18 -7.21 -8.07
C THR A 48 5.72 -5.74 -8.04
N SER A 49 4.44 -5.49 -8.23
CA SER A 49 3.83 -4.15 -8.26
C SER A 49 4.08 -3.40 -6.96
N ARG A 50 3.98 -4.07 -5.82
CA ARG A 50 4.26 -3.48 -4.50
C ARG A 50 5.71 -2.99 -4.38
N GLN A 51 6.68 -3.77 -4.84
CA GLN A 51 8.09 -3.37 -4.79
C GLN A 51 8.38 -2.22 -5.74
N LEU A 52 7.81 -2.25 -6.95
CA LEU A 52 7.95 -1.17 -7.91
C LEU A 52 7.36 0.15 -7.38
N LYS A 53 6.20 0.10 -6.73
CA LYS A 53 5.58 1.27 -6.06
C LYS A 53 6.45 1.84 -4.96
N ARG A 54 7.13 0.98 -4.17
CA ARG A 54 8.07 1.42 -3.14
C ARG A 54 9.27 2.15 -3.76
N LEU A 55 9.87 1.57 -4.79
CA LEU A 55 11.00 2.19 -5.49
C LEU A 55 10.60 3.54 -6.10
N GLU A 56 9.45 3.62 -6.75
CA GLU A 56 8.90 4.86 -7.31
C GLU A 56 8.71 5.92 -6.22
N SER A 57 8.13 5.55 -5.08
CA SER A 57 7.88 6.48 -3.97
C SER A 57 9.19 7.03 -3.37
N VAL A 58 10.20 6.18 -3.19
CA VAL A 58 11.51 6.57 -2.67
C VAL A 58 12.24 7.49 -3.65
N SER A 59 12.23 7.14 -4.94
CA SER A 59 12.91 7.94 -5.98
C SER A 59 12.22 9.27 -6.28
N ARG A 60 10.95 9.42 -5.93
CA ARG A 60 10.18 10.67 -6.08
C ARG A 60 10.53 11.72 -5.03
N SER A 61 10.87 11.32 -3.81
CA SER A 61 11.17 12.24 -2.69
C SER A 61 12.29 13.24 -3.00
N PRO A 62 13.44 12.85 -3.61
CA PRO A 62 14.49 13.80 -3.97
C PRO A 62 14.06 14.88 -4.96
N ILE A 63 13.07 14.60 -5.83
CA ILE A 63 12.54 15.59 -6.77
C ILE A 63 11.84 16.72 -6.01
N TYR A 64 10.98 16.36 -5.05
CA TYR A 64 10.25 17.35 -4.24
C TYR A 64 11.18 18.16 -3.34
N SER A 65 12.21 17.51 -2.74
CA SER A 65 13.21 18.22 -1.93
C SER A 65 13.96 19.25 -2.77
N HIS A 66 14.45 18.85 -3.94
CA HIS A 66 15.16 19.76 -4.85
C HIS A 66 14.28 20.90 -5.37
N PHE A 67 13.02 20.63 -5.64
CA PHE A 67 12.05 21.65 -6.01
C PHE A 67 11.84 22.67 -4.88
N GLY A 68 11.67 22.19 -3.64
CA GLY A 68 11.56 23.07 -2.47
C GLY A 68 12.80 23.93 -2.26
N GLU A 69 14.00 23.33 -2.35
CA GLU A 69 15.28 24.05 -2.26
C GLU A 69 15.42 25.11 -3.37
N SER A 70 15.01 24.77 -4.59
CA SER A 70 15.07 25.68 -5.75
C SER A 70 14.14 26.88 -5.57
N ILE A 71 12.94 26.70 -5.03
CA ILE A 71 12.02 27.79 -4.74
C ILE A 71 12.56 28.69 -3.63
N GLN A 72 13.01 28.11 -2.53
CA GLN A 72 13.53 28.87 -1.39
C GLN A 72 14.83 29.60 -1.76
N GLY A 73 15.69 28.97 -2.56
CA GLY A 73 16.98 29.51 -3.00
C GLY A 73 16.95 30.29 -4.31
N ALA A 74 15.79 30.60 -4.90
CA ALA A 74 15.68 31.16 -6.24
C ALA A 74 16.48 32.47 -6.43
N GLN A 75 16.51 33.34 -5.43
CA GLN A 75 17.28 34.57 -5.48
C GLN A 75 18.80 34.31 -5.47
N THR A 76 19.23 33.36 -4.65
CA THR A 76 20.63 32.94 -4.53
C THR A 76 21.11 32.28 -5.84
N ILE A 77 20.30 31.36 -6.39
CA ILE A 77 20.60 30.69 -7.67
C ILE A 77 20.78 31.70 -8.79
N ARG A 78 19.95 32.73 -8.83
CA ARG A 78 20.07 33.83 -9.81
C ARG A 78 21.30 34.68 -9.57
N ALA A 79 21.59 35.03 -8.32
CA ALA A 79 22.74 35.84 -7.96
C ALA A 79 24.08 35.19 -8.35
N TYR A 80 24.18 33.87 -8.20
CA TYR A 80 25.34 33.08 -8.58
C TYR A 80 25.35 32.61 -10.04
N SER A 81 24.27 32.89 -10.81
CA SER A 81 24.11 32.49 -12.22
C SER A 81 24.29 30.97 -12.46
N VAL A 82 23.79 30.14 -11.56
CA VAL A 82 23.90 28.66 -11.59
C VAL A 82 22.62 27.95 -11.99
N GLN A 83 21.72 28.62 -12.69
CA GLN A 83 20.40 28.08 -13.10
C GLN A 83 20.53 26.79 -13.88
N ASP A 84 21.45 26.76 -14.87
CA ASP A 84 21.61 25.56 -15.73
C ASP A 84 22.05 24.34 -14.98
N ARG A 85 22.85 24.49 -13.89
CA ARG A 85 23.22 23.41 -13.02
C ARG A 85 22.01 22.85 -12.28
N PHE A 86 21.13 23.70 -11.73
CA PHE A 86 19.93 23.27 -11.02
C PHE A 86 18.91 22.61 -11.94
N ILE A 87 18.80 23.08 -13.20
CA ILE A 87 17.98 22.46 -14.22
C ILE A 87 18.49 21.05 -14.52
N GLY A 88 19.78 20.89 -14.84
CA GLY A 88 20.37 19.59 -15.14
C GLY A 88 20.28 18.61 -13.98
N GLU A 89 20.42 19.08 -12.73
CA GLU A 89 20.24 18.23 -11.55
C GLU A 89 18.78 17.80 -11.37
N SER A 90 17.82 18.70 -11.65
CA SER A 90 16.39 18.35 -11.64
C SER A 90 16.05 17.32 -12.70
N GLU A 91 16.54 17.49 -13.92
CA GLU A 91 16.36 16.54 -15.02
C GLU A 91 16.92 15.15 -14.67
N ALA A 92 18.13 15.09 -14.12
CA ALA A 92 18.75 13.83 -13.71
C ALA A 92 17.94 13.11 -12.62
N ARG A 93 17.34 13.83 -11.67
CA ARG A 93 16.47 13.25 -10.63
C ARG A 93 15.15 12.75 -11.22
N VAL A 94 14.57 13.49 -12.17
CA VAL A 94 13.37 13.07 -12.88
C VAL A 94 13.64 11.80 -13.71
N ASP A 95 14.76 11.77 -14.45
CA ASP A 95 15.16 10.61 -15.23
C ASP A 95 15.34 9.36 -14.35
N PHE A 96 15.99 9.52 -13.21
CA PHE A 96 16.13 8.42 -12.25
C PHE A 96 14.76 7.90 -11.75
N ASN A 97 13.81 8.80 -11.47
CA ASN A 97 12.45 8.40 -11.08
C ASN A 97 11.74 7.68 -12.24
N GLN A 98 11.94 8.14 -13.48
CA GLN A 98 11.35 7.48 -14.66
C GLN A 98 11.88 6.06 -14.86
N VAL A 99 13.15 5.78 -14.56
CA VAL A 99 13.71 4.42 -14.56
C VAL A 99 12.96 3.51 -13.57
N CYS A 100 12.51 4.04 -12.44
CA CYS A 100 11.73 3.29 -11.46
C CYS A 100 10.23 3.19 -11.84
N TYR A 101 9.67 4.22 -12.47
CA TYR A 101 8.27 4.29 -12.86
C TYR A 101 7.92 3.43 -14.09
N PHE A 102 8.77 3.43 -15.11
CA PHE A 102 8.54 2.72 -16.36
C PHE A 102 8.28 1.22 -16.20
N PRO A 103 9.03 0.47 -15.36
CA PRO A 103 8.72 -0.93 -15.08
C PRO A 103 7.33 -1.17 -14.47
N SER A 104 6.78 -0.20 -13.73
CA SER A 104 5.42 -0.27 -13.21
C SER A 104 4.38 -0.27 -14.32
N ILE A 105 4.57 0.57 -15.35
CA ILE A 105 3.71 0.59 -16.55
C ILE A 105 3.83 -0.72 -17.31
N ILE A 106 5.04 -1.23 -17.50
CA ILE A 106 5.28 -2.51 -18.20
C ILE A 106 4.59 -3.66 -17.43
N ALA A 107 4.72 -3.71 -16.11
CA ALA A 107 4.08 -4.72 -15.28
C ALA A 107 2.55 -4.71 -15.43
N ASN A 108 1.95 -3.51 -15.48
CA ASN A 108 0.51 -3.35 -15.74
C ASN A 108 0.11 -3.89 -17.13
N ARG A 109 0.90 -3.65 -18.15
CA ARG A 109 0.65 -4.16 -19.50
C ARG A 109 0.85 -5.67 -19.58
N TRP A 110 1.88 -6.18 -18.93
CA TRP A 110 2.12 -7.62 -18.80
C TRP A 110 0.91 -8.33 -18.16
N LEU A 111 0.40 -7.77 -17.07
CA LEU A 111 -0.80 -8.29 -16.41
C LEU A 111 -2.00 -8.32 -17.36
N ALA A 112 -2.28 -7.20 -18.04
CA ALA A 112 -3.42 -7.10 -18.95
C ALA A 112 -3.40 -8.21 -20.02
N VAL A 113 -2.25 -8.45 -20.66
CA VAL A 113 -2.10 -9.52 -21.67
C VAL A 113 -2.34 -10.92 -21.07
N ARG A 114 -1.86 -11.17 -19.83
CA ARG A 114 -2.06 -12.48 -19.18
C ARG A 114 -3.52 -12.71 -18.78
N LEU A 115 -4.18 -11.68 -18.27
CA LEU A 115 -5.60 -11.78 -17.91
C LEU A 115 -6.51 -11.88 -19.13
N GLU A 116 -6.16 -11.21 -20.23
CA GLU A 116 -6.85 -11.36 -21.49
C GLU A 116 -6.72 -12.80 -22.02
N MET A 117 -5.54 -13.40 -21.93
CA MET A 117 -5.35 -14.81 -22.28
C MET A 117 -6.21 -15.74 -21.42
N VAL A 118 -6.28 -15.50 -20.11
CA VAL A 118 -7.15 -16.26 -19.20
C VAL A 118 -8.63 -16.09 -19.58
N GLY A 119 -9.07 -14.87 -19.86
CA GLY A 119 -10.44 -14.58 -20.30
C GLY A 119 -10.77 -15.28 -21.64
N ASN A 120 -9.85 -15.24 -22.60
CA ASN A 120 -10.02 -15.91 -23.89
C ASN A 120 -10.10 -17.43 -23.73
N LEU A 121 -9.37 -18.03 -22.80
CA LEU A 121 -9.50 -19.46 -22.46
C LEU A 121 -10.89 -19.78 -21.90
N ILE A 122 -11.41 -18.94 -21.02
CA ILE A 122 -12.78 -19.09 -20.48
C ILE A 122 -13.80 -19.07 -21.63
N ILE A 123 -13.71 -18.10 -22.51
CA ILE A 123 -14.59 -17.96 -23.68
C ILE A 123 -14.47 -19.18 -24.61
N LEU A 124 -13.26 -19.62 -24.90
CA LEU A 124 -12.99 -20.78 -25.74
C LEU A 124 -13.68 -22.04 -25.18
N PHE A 125 -13.46 -22.35 -23.92
CA PHE A 125 -14.06 -23.54 -23.31
C PHE A 125 -15.58 -23.42 -23.15
N ALA A 126 -16.09 -22.23 -22.82
CA ALA A 126 -17.53 -22.00 -22.77
C ALA A 126 -18.19 -22.23 -24.15
N ALA A 127 -17.61 -21.70 -25.23
CA ALA A 127 -18.12 -21.90 -26.58
C ALA A 127 -17.97 -23.38 -27.06
N LEU A 128 -16.84 -24.02 -26.76
CA LEU A 128 -16.60 -25.42 -27.11
C LEU A 128 -17.60 -26.34 -26.44
N PHE A 129 -17.85 -26.18 -25.13
CA PHE A 129 -18.83 -27.00 -24.42
C PHE A 129 -20.28 -26.70 -24.85
N ALA A 130 -20.57 -25.45 -25.22
CA ALA A 130 -21.84 -25.07 -25.79
C ALA A 130 -22.11 -25.81 -27.13
N VAL A 131 -21.11 -25.92 -28.00
CA VAL A 131 -21.23 -26.65 -29.24
C VAL A 131 -21.35 -28.15 -29.02
N MET A 132 -20.55 -28.73 -28.09
CA MET A 132 -20.64 -30.15 -27.75
C MET A 132 -21.98 -30.53 -27.13
N GLY A 133 -22.56 -29.64 -26.31
CA GLY A 133 -23.85 -29.86 -25.65
C GLY A 133 -25.09 -29.39 -26.43
N ARG A 134 -24.96 -28.97 -27.68
CA ARG A 134 -26.03 -28.32 -28.47
C ARG A 134 -27.37 -29.04 -28.50
N GLU A 135 -27.35 -30.39 -28.40
CA GLU A 135 -28.56 -31.20 -28.49
C GLU A 135 -29.30 -31.31 -27.16
N THR A 136 -28.61 -31.03 -26.03
CA THR A 136 -29.15 -31.17 -24.66
C THR A 136 -29.38 -29.86 -23.97
N MET A 137 -28.81 -28.74 -24.50
CA MET A 137 -28.86 -27.44 -23.85
C MET A 137 -29.90 -26.50 -24.46
N ASN A 138 -30.48 -25.65 -23.60
CA ASN A 138 -31.35 -24.58 -24.04
C ASN A 138 -30.52 -23.47 -24.72
N PRO A 139 -30.85 -23.11 -26.00
CA PRO A 139 -30.11 -22.09 -26.76
C PRO A 139 -30.00 -20.73 -26.03
N GLY A 140 -31.03 -20.35 -25.26
CA GLY A 140 -31.03 -19.12 -24.48
C GLY A 140 -29.97 -19.11 -23.34
N LEU A 141 -29.80 -20.25 -22.67
CA LEU A 141 -28.77 -20.40 -21.64
C LEU A 141 -27.35 -20.37 -22.23
N VAL A 142 -27.16 -20.94 -23.41
CA VAL A 142 -25.89 -20.90 -24.14
C VAL A 142 -25.52 -19.46 -24.49
N GLY A 143 -26.47 -18.69 -25.07
CA GLY A 143 -26.25 -17.29 -25.39
C GLY A 143 -25.91 -16.45 -24.16
N LEU A 144 -26.62 -16.69 -23.06
CA LEU A 144 -26.35 -16.04 -21.76
C LEU A 144 -24.94 -16.35 -21.26
N SER A 145 -24.55 -17.63 -21.25
CA SER A 145 -23.22 -18.09 -20.80
C SER A 145 -22.10 -17.44 -21.60
N VAL A 146 -22.19 -17.39 -22.93
CA VAL A 146 -21.18 -16.75 -23.79
C VAL A 146 -21.13 -15.23 -23.53
N SER A 147 -22.27 -14.57 -23.37
CA SER A 147 -22.31 -13.14 -23.08
C SER A 147 -21.61 -12.79 -21.76
N TYR A 148 -21.87 -13.54 -20.70
CA TYR A 148 -21.18 -13.39 -19.41
C TYR A 148 -19.68 -13.73 -19.52
N ALA A 149 -19.29 -14.75 -20.29
CA ALA A 149 -17.90 -15.09 -20.50
C ALA A 149 -17.11 -13.96 -21.21
N LEU A 150 -17.74 -13.23 -22.12
CA LEU A 150 -17.11 -12.07 -22.78
C LEU A 150 -16.85 -10.91 -21.79
N GLN A 151 -17.72 -10.72 -20.82
CA GLN A 151 -17.59 -9.65 -19.84
C GLN A 151 -16.54 -9.92 -18.76
N ILE A 152 -16.31 -11.21 -18.45
CA ILE A 152 -15.41 -11.62 -17.33
C ILE A 152 -13.99 -11.09 -17.44
N THR A 153 -13.46 -10.94 -18.66
CA THR A 153 -12.09 -10.46 -18.90
C THR A 153 -11.87 -9.06 -18.34
N GLN A 154 -12.82 -8.17 -18.52
CA GLN A 154 -12.71 -6.80 -17.99
C GLN A 154 -12.84 -6.78 -16.48
N THR A 155 -13.77 -7.54 -15.92
CA THR A 155 -13.98 -7.62 -14.47
C THR A 155 -12.75 -8.23 -13.77
N LEU A 156 -12.11 -9.24 -14.35
CA LEU A 156 -10.85 -9.81 -13.83
C LEU A 156 -9.71 -8.78 -13.83
N ASN A 157 -9.58 -7.98 -14.87
CA ASN A 157 -8.60 -6.90 -14.92
C ASN A 157 -8.83 -5.86 -13.81
N TRP A 158 -10.09 -5.47 -13.58
CA TRP A 158 -10.45 -4.56 -12.49
C TRP A 158 -10.19 -5.16 -11.13
N LEU A 159 -10.56 -6.42 -10.92
CA LEU A 159 -10.37 -7.13 -9.64
C LEU A 159 -8.90 -7.10 -9.21
N VAL A 160 -7.95 -7.42 -10.11
CA VAL A 160 -6.52 -7.40 -9.76
C VAL A 160 -6.02 -5.99 -9.47
N ARG A 161 -6.46 -5.00 -10.24
CA ARG A 161 -6.09 -3.60 -9.97
C ARG A 161 -6.61 -3.13 -8.62
N MET A 162 -7.88 -3.39 -8.32
CA MET A 162 -8.48 -3.02 -7.04
C MET A 162 -7.79 -3.74 -5.86
N THR A 163 -7.38 -5.00 -6.03
CA THR A 163 -6.59 -5.71 -5.02
C THR A 163 -5.27 -5.00 -4.75
N SER A 164 -4.55 -4.59 -5.80
CA SER A 164 -3.28 -3.86 -5.67
C SER A 164 -3.47 -2.47 -5.04
N ASP A 165 -4.54 -1.77 -5.38
CA ASP A 165 -4.86 -0.45 -4.84
C ASP A 165 -5.27 -0.53 -3.37
N VAL A 166 -6.05 -1.54 -2.97
CA VAL A 166 -6.37 -1.80 -1.56
C VAL A 166 -5.10 -2.10 -0.77
N GLU A 167 -4.21 -2.97 -1.27
CA GLU A 167 -2.94 -3.28 -0.60
C GLU A 167 -2.05 -2.04 -0.44
N THR A 168 -2.07 -1.12 -1.40
CA THR A 168 -1.32 0.14 -1.31
C THR A 168 -1.94 1.11 -0.30
N ASN A 169 -3.28 1.20 -0.29
CA ASN A 169 -4.01 2.14 0.57
C ASN A 169 -4.07 1.67 2.03
N ILE A 170 -3.98 0.35 2.29
CA ILE A 170 -4.01 -0.19 3.64
C ILE A 170 -2.82 0.28 4.49
N VAL A 171 -1.70 0.62 3.85
CA VAL A 171 -0.53 1.22 4.52
C VAL A 171 -0.89 2.53 5.24
N ALA A 172 -1.80 3.33 4.69
CA ALA A 172 -2.28 4.54 5.34
C ALA A 172 -3.08 4.22 6.62
N VAL A 173 -3.88 3.15 6.58
CA VAL A 173 -4.63 2.67 7.76
C VAL A 173 -3.69 2.11 8.81
N GLU A 174 -2.67 1.37 8.42
CA GLU A 174 -1.63 0.87 9.33
C GLU A 174 -0.92 2.01 10.05
N ARG A 175 -0.56 3.09 9.33
CA ARG A 175 0.04 4.29 9.94
C ARG A 175 -0.89 4.97 10.94
N ILE A 176 -2.17 5.13 10.59
CA ILE A 176 -3.16 5.71 11.52
C ILE A 176 -3.26 4.86 12.77
N LYS A 177 -3.28 3.54 12.63
CA LYS A 177 -3.30 2.60 13.76
C LYS A 177 -2.04 2.74 14.61
N GLU A 178 -0.85 2.77 13.99
CA GLU A 178 0.43 2.96 14.67
C GLU A 178 0.45 4.27 15.48
N TYR A 179 -0.06 5.37 14.92
CA TYR A 179 -0.21 6.62 15.65
C TYR A 179 -1.20 6.53 16.83
N GLY A 180 -2.28 5.78 16.68
CA GLY A 180 -3.25 5.53 17.74
C GLY A 180 -2.70 4.66 18.88
N GLU A 181 -1.73 3.80 18.60
CA GLU A 181 -1.08 2.92 19.57
C GLU A 181 0.24 3.49 20.12
N THR A 182 0.61 4.72 19.72
CA THR A 182 1.82 5.39 20.21
C THR A 182 1.75 5.52 21.73
N LYS A 183 2.83 5.11 22.41
CA LYS A 183 2.97 5.22 23.86
C LYS A 183 2.86 6.68 24.27
N GLN A 184 1.85 6.98 25.04
CA GLN A 184 1.60 8.34 25.53
C GLN A 184 2.52 8.65 26.71
N GLU A 185 2.73 9.95 26.94
CA GLU A 185 3.38 10.45 28.15
C GLU A 185 2.56 10.10 29.39
N ALA A 186 3.20 10.18 30.55
CA ALA A 186 2.50 10.01 31.81
C ALA A 186 1.35 11.04 31.95
N PRO A 187 0.23 10.66 32.57
CA PRO A 187 -0.87 11.58 32.76
C PRO A 187 -0.42 12.82 33.55
N TRP A 188 -0.91 13.97 33.12
CA TRP A 188 -0.59 15.29 33.75
C TRP A 188 -0.93 15.33 35.24
N GLU A 189 -2.02 14.68 35.63
CA GLU A 189 -2.46 14.53 37.01
C GLU A 189 -2.66 13.04 37.34
N LEU A 190 -2.05 12.58 38.42
CA LEU A 190 -2.31 11.25 38.97
C LEU A 190 -3.56 11.33 39.87
N GLN A 191 -4.60 10.57 39.49
CA GLN A 191 -5.91 10.58 40.19
C GLN A 191 -5.84 10.27 41.69
N ASN A 192 -4.73 9.69 42.18
CA ASN A 192 -4.55 9.31 43.60
C ASN A 192 -3.41 10.07 44.30
N SER A 193 -2.81 11.10 43.71
CA SER A 193 -1.77 11.88 44.39
C SER A 193 -2.38 13.13 44.99
N THR A 194 -2.64 13.08 46.29
CA THR A 194 -2.93 14.28 47.09
C THR A 194 -1.61 14.93 47.49
N LEU A 195 -1.12 15.83 46.66
CA LEU A 195 0.02 16.66 47.04
C LEU A 195 -0.42 17.68 48.10
N PRO A 196 0.41 17.94 49.14
CA PRO A 196 0.16 19.04 50.10
C PRO A 196 -0.04 20.35 49.33
N ARG A 197 -0.88 21.25 49.90
CA ARG A 197 -1.23 22.52 49.25
C ARG A 197 -0.03 23.43 49.00
N ASP A 198 1.01 23.31 49.85
CA ASP A 198 2.25 24.09 49.81
C ASP A 198 3.44 23.33 49.21
N TRP A 199 3.17 22.26 48.46
CA TRP A 199 4.23 21.51 47.78
C TRP A 199 4.75 22.27 46.55
N PRO A 200 6.08 22.34 46.35
CA PRO A 200 7.18 21.83 47.21
C PRO A 200 7.54 22.79 48.33
N GLU A 201 7.55 22.31 49.59
CA GLU A 201 7.77 23.17 50.77
C GLU A 201 9.17 23.82 50.83
N GLN A 202 10.19 23.11 50.38
CA GLN A 202 11.59 23.54 50.44
C GLN A 202 12.30 23.56 49.08
N GLY A 203 11.68 23.04 48.03
CA GLY A 203 12.27 23.00 46.68
C GLY A 203 13.57 22.19 46.55
N ARG A 204 13.82 21.27 47.49
CA ARG A 204 14.98 20.37 47.47
C ARG A 204 14.75 19.26 46.44
N VAL A 205 15.77 18.98 45.61
CA VAL A 205 15.75 17.91 44.59
C VAL A 205 16.89 16.94 44.85
N GLU A 206 16.59 15.65 44.98
CA GLU A 206 17.58 14.60 45.21
C GLU A 206 17.55 13.59 44.06
N PHE A 207 18.70 13.38 43.44
CA PHE A 207 18.91 12.33 42.44
C PHE A 207 19.55 11.14 43.12
N GLN A 208 18.94 9.97 43.04
CA GLN A 208 19.43 8.73 43.61
C GLN A 208 19.63 7.70 42.48
N ASP A 209 20.86 7.34 42.18
CA ASP A 209 21.24 6.38 41.11
C ASP A 209 20.47 6.65 39.82
N PHE A 210 20.34 7.91 39.43
CA PHE A 210 19.55 8.31 38.29
C PHE A 210 20.22 7.89 36.99
N GLN A 211 19.49 7.05 36.21
CA GLN A 211 19.95 6.48 34.93
C GLN A 211 19.01 6.92 33.81
N VAL A 212 19.58 7.37 32.70
CA VAL A 212 18.81 7.83 31.54
C VAL A 212 19.38 7.28 30.24
N ARG A 213 18.49 6.82 29.39
CA ARG A 213 18.72 6.56 27.95
C ARG A 213 17.66 7.28 27.13
N TYR A 214 18.02 7.77 25.96
CA TYR A 214 17.05 8.49 25.10
C TYR A 214 16.02 7.60 24.44
N ARG A 215 16.38 6.33 24.18
CA ARG A 215 15.46 5.32 23.60
C ARG A 215 15.78 3.94 24.19
N GLU A 216 14.79 3.10 24.24
CA GLU A 216 14.97 1.69 24.54
C GLU A 216 15.95 1.09 23.51
N GLY A 217 16.97 0.35 23.98
CA GLY A 217 18.02 -0.24 23.13
C GLY A 217 19.28 0.62 22.92
N LEU A 218 19.31 1.89 23.33
CA LEU A 218 20.52 2.70 23.35
C LEU A 218 21.26 2.56 24.68
N ASP A 219 22.58 2.85 24.66
CA ASP A 219 23.40 2.91 25.86
C ASP A 219 22.92 4.00 26.82
N LEU A 220 23.20 3.78 28.10
CA LEU A 220 22.91 4.77 29.13
C LEU A 220 23.78 6.03 28.94
N VAL A 221 23.12 7.17 28.81
CA VAL A 221 23.78 8.50 28.77
C VAL A 221 24.18 8.93 30.16
N LEU A 222 23.27 8.77 31.14
CA LEU A 222 23.57 8.93 32.55
C LEU A 222 23.62 7.55 33.19
N LYS A 223 24.71 7.26 33.91
CA LYS A 223 25.05 5.94 34.42
C LYS A 223 25.05 5.91 35.95
N GLY A 224 23.92 6.30 36.56
CA GLY A 224 23.78 6.24 38.01
C GLY A 224 24.40 7.47 38.72
N ILE A 225 23.87 8.64 38.45
CA ILE A 225 24.30 9.85 39.18
C ILE A 225 23.46 10.04 40.45
N SER A 226 24.15 10.42 41.54
CA SER A 226 23.52 10.71 42.81
C SER A 226 24.07 12.03 43.32
N PHE A 227 23.16 13.01 43.52
CA PHE A 227 23.48 14.32 44.10
C PHE A 227 22.22 14.97 44.62
N THR A 228 22.39 15.96 45.50
CA THR A 228 21.30 16.73 46.09
C THR A 228 21.47 18.20 45.73
N VAL A 229 20.37 18.84 45.39
CA VAL A 229 20.26 20.30 45.19
C VAL A 229 19.38 20.85 46.32
N GLU A 230 19.91 21.75 47.11
CA GLU A 230 19.15 22.37 48.21
C GLU A 230 18.23 23.46 47.70
N GLY A 231 17.15 23.72 48.46
CA GLY A 231 16.17 24.74 48.10
C GLY A 231 16.80 26.13 47.96
N GLY A 232 16.59 26.78 46.81
CA GLY A 232 17.17 28.09 46.48
C GLY A 232 18.61 28.07 45.97
N GLU A 233 19.23 26.90 45.86
CA GLU A 233 20.56 26.74 45.28
C GLU A 233 20.51 26.91 43.76
N LYS A 234 21.53 27.57 43.19
CA LYS A 234 21.72 27.69 41.74
C LYS A 234 22.69 26.62 41.28
N VAL A 235 22.27 25.80 40.35
CA VAL A 235 23.06 24.71 39.72
C VAL A 235 23.44 25.09 38.32
#